data_41f0ec9e01690e0f2aee749f3fa56de0
#
_entry.id   41f0ec9e01690e0f2aee749f3fa56de0
#
_cell.length_a   1.000
_cell.length_b   1.000
_cell.length_c   1.000
_cell.angle_alpha   90.00
_cell.angle_beta   90.00
_cell.angle_gamma   90.00
#
_symmetry.space_group_name_H-M   'P 1'
#
loop_
_entity.id
_entity.type
_entity.pdbx_description
1 polymer ?
#
loop_
_entity_poly.entity_id
_entity_poly.type
_entity_poly.pdbx_seq_one_letter_code
_entity_poly.pdbx_strand_id
1 'polypeptide(L)'
;GKAIAMQFAELGAEVTIVSRNESKLKNVLQELDCSNGQHHKYLVTDYMDFEGTKRVYDGYFKENSIDILVNNTNGPKTGNSLQNSTEDFQQAFDLLFQNTVYLTQLALPGMQKNKFGRIINVASKYVKQPSDYLVLSNTMRIALVSWMKTLSKMVASENITVNTVLTGLFDTERMKSLYTDSAEKQNISLEEAKQRMLDQTPIKRAGKPEEYGYLAAFLASDLAAYLTGATIPLDGGHSDFI
;
A
#
# COMPACT_ATOMS: atom_id res chain seq x y z
N GLY A 1 -6.54 1.36 1.13
CA GLY A 1 -6.60 0.58 2.38
C GLY A 1 -8.01 0.17 2.75
N LYS A 2 -8.94 1.12 2.90
CA LYS A 2 -10.33 0.81 3.30
C LYS A 2 -10.96 -0.26 2.37
N ALA A 3 -10.93 -0.07 1.06
CA ALA A 3 -11.56 -1.01 0.11
C ALA A 3 -10.93 -2.41 0.17
N ILE A 4 -9.62 -2.52 0.42
CA ILE A 4 -8.97 -3.83 0.62
C ILE A 4 -9.50 -4.48 1.91
N ALA A 5 -9.60 -3.72 3.01
CA ALA A 5 -10.12 -4.21 4.28
C ALA A 5 -11.57 -4.68 4.17
N MET A 6 -12.43 -3.91 3.47
CA MET A 6 -13.82 -4.27 3.18
C MET A 6 -13.89 -5.60 2.42
N GLN A 7 -13.13 -5.71 1.32
CA GLN A 7 -13.13 -6.92 0.49
C GLN A 7 -12.63 -8.15 1.26
N PHE A 8 -11.63 -8.00 2.12
CA PHE A 8 -11.14 -9.10 2.95
C PHE A 8 -12.18 -9.53 3.99
N ALA A 9 -12.86 -8.57 4.63
CA ALA A 9 -13.92 -8.85 5.61
C ALA A 9 -15.10 -9.59 4.93
N GLU A 10 -15.57 -9.13 3.76
CA GLU A 10 -16.61 -9.78 2.97
C GLU A 10 -16.26 -11.24 2.61
N LEU A 11 -14.97 -11.53 2.43
CA LEU A 11 -14.48 -12.89 2.17
C LEU A 11 -14.19 -13.70 3.43
N GLY A 12 -14.56 -13.19 4.60
CA GLY A 12 -14.48 -13.90 5.88
C GLY A 12 -13.15 -13.74 6.63
N ALA A 13 -12.24 -12.88 6.18
CA ALA A 13 -11.00 -12.64 6.91
C ALA A 13 -11.23 -11.80 8.17
N GLU A 14 -10.53 -12.13 9.26
CA GLU A 14 -10.40 -11.26 10.42
C GLU A 14 -9.37 -10.17 10.12
N VAL A 15 -9.79 -8.91 10.14
CA VAL A 15 -9.00 -7.77 9.65
C VAL A 15 -8.52 -6.89 10.81
N THR A 16 -7.22 -6.60 10.84
CA THR A 16 -6.65 -5.54 11.69
C THR A 16 -6.26 -4.34 10.82
N ILE A 17 -6.95 -3.21 11.01
CA ILE A 17 -6.67 -1.98 10.28
C ILE A 17 -5.77 -1.05 11.07
N VAL A 18 -4.85 -0.36 10.38
CA VAL A 18 -3.84 0.50 11.02
C VAL A 18 -3.87 1.90 10.43
N SER A 19 -3.90 2.93 11.27
CA SER A 19 -3.81 4.34 10.87
C SER A 19 -3.53 5.23 12.08
N ARG A 20 -3.13 6.47 11.84
CA ARG A 20 -2.95 7.49 12.90
C ARG A 20 -4.26 8.13 13.40
N ASN A 21 -5.35 8.02 12.64
CA ASN A 21 -6.63 8.63 12.99
C ASN A 21 -7.60 7.58 13.57
N GLU A 22 -7.70 7.56 14.89
CA GLU A 22 -8.53 6.59 15.61
C GLU A 22 -10.02 6.70 15.25
N SER A 23 -10.55 7.92 15.11
CA SER A 23 -11.97 8.11 14.76
C SER A 23 -12.30 7.52 13.39
N LYS A 24 -11.42 7.71 12.40
CA LYS A 24 -11.58 7.08 11.08
C LYS A 24 -11.47 5.55 11.16
N LEU A 25 -10.57 5.01 12.00
CA LEU A 25 -10.46 3.57 12.21
C LEU A 25 -11.74 2.98 12.81
N LYS A 26 -12.29 3.62 13.85
CA LYS A 26 -13.56 3.19 14.47
C LYS A 26 -14.73 3.18 13.47
N ASN A 27 -14.83 4.20 12.61
CA ASN A 27 -15.86 4.24 11.58
C ASN A 27 -15.68 3.10 10.56
N VAL A 28 -14.46 2.89 10.06
CA VAL A 28 -14.21 1.79 9.12
C VAL A 28 -14.48 0.43 9.76
N LEU A 29 -14.09 0.25 11.02
CA LEU A 29 -14.33 -1.00 11.75
C LEU A 29 -15.83 -1.37 11.80
N GLN A 30 -16.70 -0.37 11.98
CA GLN A 30 -18.16 -0.57 11.99
C GLN A 30 -18.74 -0.94 10.61
N GLU A 31 -18.02 -0.64 9.54
CA GLU A 31 -18.43 -0.94 8.17
C GLU A 31 -17.94 -2.32 7.67
N LEU A 32 -17.00 -2.95 8.39
CA LEU A 32 -16.46 -4.26 8.01
C LEU A 32 -17.53 -5.36 8.25
N ASP A 33 -17.64 -6.29 7.30
CA ASP A 33 -18.57 -7.41 7.40
C ASP A 33 -18.14 -8.38 8.50
N CYS A 34 -19.05 -8.66 9.43
CA CYS A 34 -18.88 -9.60 10.54
C CYS A 34 -19.81 -10.82 10.42
N SER A 35 -20.40 -11.07 9.24
CA SER A 35 -21.43 -12.10 9.03
C SER A 35 -20.95 -13.53 9.33
N ASN A 36 -19.63 -13.76 9.28
CA ASN A 36 -19.00 -15.04 9.60
C ASN A 36 -18.42 -15.10 11.03
N GLY A 37 -18.79 -14.14 11.91
CA GLY A 37 -18.31 -14.09 13.29
C GLY A 37 -16.90 -13.53 13.47
N GLN A 38 -16.37 -12.79 12.50
CA GLN A 38 -15.04 -12.18 12.57
C GLN A 38 -14.98 -11.11 13.66
N HIS A 39 -13.82 -11.01 14.33
CA HIS A 39 -13.50 -10.00 15.32
C HIS A 39 -12.42 -9.05 14.79
N HIS A 40 -12.85 -8.04 14.03
CA HIS A 40 -11.94 -7.05 13.47
C HIS A 40 -11.31 -6.17 14.56
N LYS A 41 -10.06 -5.74 14.33
CA LYS A 41 -9.27 -4.93 15.25
C LYS A 41 -8.75 -3.68 14.57
N TYR A 42 -8.30 -2.71 15.36
CA TYR A 42 -7.54 -1.58 14.84
C TYR A 42 -6.34 -1.27 15.73
N LEU A 43 -5.31 -0.70 15.13
CA LEU A 43 -4.13 -0.18 15.80
C LEU A 43 -3.94 1.29 15.43
N VAL A 44 -3.68 2.12 16.43
CA VAL A 44 -3.38 3.54 16.21
C VAL A 44 -1.88 3.72 16.24
N THR A 45 -1.30 4.17 15.14
CA THR A 45 0.12 4.53 15.07
C THR A 45 0.38 5.55 13.95
N ASP A 46 1.39 6.39 14.14
CA ASP A 46 1.87 7.31 13.11
C ASP A 46 3.23 6.83 12.59
N TYR A 47 3.28 6.45 11.33
CA TYR A 47 4.51 6.00 10.68
C TYR A 47 5.62 7.06 10.59
N MET A 48 5.33 8.32 10.95
CA MET A 48 6.34 9.35 11.15
C MET A 48 7.05 9.24 12.51
N ASP A 49 6.47 8.51 13.47
CA ASP A 49 7.08 8.12 14.75
C ASP A 49 7.43 6.63 14.69
N PHE A 50 8.63 6.32 14.20
CA PHE A 50 9.07 4.94 14.06
C PHE A 50 9.14 4.19 15.40
N GLU A 51 9.67 4.82 16.46
CA GLU A 51 9.77 4.18 17.78
C GLU A 51 8.39 3.95 18.41
N GLY A 52 7.43 4.87 18.21
CA GLY A 52 6.04 4.68 18.60
C GLY A 52 5.39 3.54 17.84
N THR A 53 5.58 3.49 16.53
CA THR A 53 5.08 2.42 15.66
C THR A 53 5.64 1.06 16.07
N LYS A 54 6.93 0.99 16.35
CA LYS A 54 7.61 -0.20 16.82
C LYS A 54 6.97 -0.75 18.11
N ARG A 55 6.76 0.12 19.13
CA ARG A 55 6.11 -0.28 20.37
C ARG A 55 4.71 -0.87 20.14
N VAL A 56 3.93 -0.27 19.26
CA VAL A 56 2.58 -0.74 18.93
C VAL A 56 2.64 -2.13 18.28
N TYR A 57 3.51 -2.32 17.31
CA TYR A 57 3.62 -3.60 16.62
C TYR A 57 4.24 -4.69 17.49
N ASP A 58 5.28 -4.38 18.26
CA ASP A 58 5.86 -5.34 19.22
C ASP A 58 4.81 -5.84 20.23
N GLY A 59 3.95 -4.92 20.71
CA GLY A 59 2.83 -5.29 21.58
C GLY A 59 1.83 -6.21 20.89
N TYR A 60 1.44 -5.88 19.66
CA TYR A 60 0.47 -6.67 18.89
C TYR A 60 0.99 -8.08 18.56
N PHE A 61 2.21 -8.20 18.08
CA PHE A 61 2.80 -9.48 17.63
C PHE A 61 3.24 -10.41 18.79
N LYS A 62 3.22 -9.94 20.05
CA LYS A 62 3.38 -10.83 21.21
C LYS A 62 2.23 -11.83 21.36
N GLU A 63 1.03 -11.43 20.97
CA GLU A 63 -0.20 -12.21 21.19
C GLU A 63 -0.89 -12.62 19.88
N ASN A 64 -0.47 -12.04 18.76
CA ASN A 64 -1.13 -12.25 17.47
C ASN A 64 -0.12 -12.68 16.39
N SER A 65 -0.58 -13.49 15.46
CA SER A 65 0.07 -13.76 14.18
C SER A 65 -0.87 -13.35 13.05
N ILE A 66 -0.32 -13.13 11.87
CA ILE A 66 -1.10 -12.80 10.68
C ILE A 66 -0.69 -13.68 9.51
N ASP A 67 -1.65 -14.04 8.67
CA ASP A 67 -1.45 -14.84 7.47
C ASP A 67 -1.28 -13.96 6.22
N ILE A 68 -1.92 -12.78 6.24
CA ILE A 68 -1.90 -11.84 5.12
C ILE A 68 -1.45 -10.47 5.62
N LEU A 69 -0.42 -9.91 4.97
CA LEU A 69 0.09 -8.57 5.23
C LEU A 69 -0.09 -7.67 4.01
N VAL A 70 -0.81 -6.56 4.17
CA VAL A 70 -0.91 -5.52 3.15
C VAL A 70 -0.13 -4.29 3.60
N ASN A 71 1.03 -4.07 3.00
CA ASN A 71 1.85 -2.89 3.22
C ASN A 71 1.31 -1.72 2.39
N ASN A 72 0.56 -0.84 3.02
CA ASN A 72 -0.05 0.32 2.39
C ASN A 72 0.14 1.57 3.26
N THR A 73 1.04 2.44 2.86
CA THR A 73 1.38 3.69 3.55
C THR A 73 0.97 4.90 2.73
N ASN A 74 0.80 6.05 3.38
CA ASN A 74 0.67 7.33 2.69
C ASN A 74 1.94 7.63 1.89
N GLY A 75 1.81 8.46 0.85
CA GLY A 75 2.98 9.01 0.17
C GLY A 75 3.66 10.10 0.99
N PRO A 76 4.97 10.32 0.83
CA PRO A 76 5.69 11.46 1.40
C PRO A 76 5.26 12.77 0.73
N LYS A 77 5.82 13.90 1.17
CA LYS A 77 5.61 15.18 0.50
C LYS A 77 6.07 15.13 -0.97
N THR A 78 5.49 15.97 -1.78
CA THR A 78 5.88 16.13 -3.18
C THR A 78 7.06 17.09 -3.30
N GLY A 79 7.78 17.05 -4.40
CA GLY A 79 8.92 17.91 -4.71
C GLY A 79 9.89 17.23 -5.67
N ASN A 80 10.77 18.03 -6.27
CA ASN A 80 11.81 17.53 -7.18
C ASN A 80 13.16 17.32 -6.49
N SER A 81 14.13 16.75 -7.19
CA SER A 81 15.45 16.41 -6.66
C SER A 81 16.26 17.61 -6.20
N LEU A 82 15.97 18.82 -6.68
CA LEU A 82 16.68 20.06 -6.33
C LEU A 82 16.07 20.75 -5.11
N GLN A 83 14.84 20.38 -4.72
CA GLN A 83 14.07 21.03 -3.65
C GLN A 83 14.03 20.21 -2.36
N ASN A 84 14.13 18.87 -2.45
CA ASN A 84 14.06 18.02 -1.28
C ASN A 84 15.43 17.94 -0.58
N SER A 85 15.45 18.14 0.73
CA SER A 85 16.61 18.03 1.59
C SER A 85 16.93 16.59 1.96
N THR A 86 18.09 16.35 2.56
CA THR A 86 18.48 15.04 3.11
C THR A 86 17.53 14.57 4.21
N GLU A 87 17.00 15.50 5.01
CA GLU A 87 16.02 15.23 6.07
C GLU A 87 14.68 14.75 5.47
N ASP A 88 14.27 15.28 4.31
CA ASP A 88 13.10 14.82 3.59
C ASP A 88 13.27 13.39 3.09
N PHE A 89 14.46 13.05 2.61
CA PHE A 89 14.79 11.68 2.21
C PHE A 89 14.78 10.74 3.42
N GLN A 90 15.32 11.17 4.58
CA GLN A 90 15.26 10.37 5.80
C GLN A 90 13.81 10.10 6.24
N GLN A 91 12.96 11.15 6.27
CA GLN A 91 11.56 11.00 6.60
C GLN A 91 10.82 10.07 5.63
N ALA A 92 11.12 10.16 4.34
CA ALA A 92 10.54 9.27 3.34
C ALA A 92 11.02 7.82 3.49
N PHE A 93 12.28 7.61 3.89
CA PHE A 93 12.85 6.30 4.24
C PHE A 93 12.10 5.69 5.43
N ASP A 94 11.97 6.44 6.52
CA ASP A 94 11.28 5.98 7.72
C ASP A 94 9.82 5.61 7.41
N LEU A 95 9.11 6.50 6.70
CA LEU A 95 7.70 6.32 6.35
C LEU A 95 7.46 5.11 5.44
N LEU A 96 8.24 4.95 4.38
CA LEU A 96 7.94 4.01 3.30
C LEU A 96 8.74 2.71 3.40
N PHE A 97 10.00 2.78 3.79
CA PHE A 97 10.90 1.64 3.76
C PHE A 97 11.04 1.00 5.14
N GLN A 98 11.51 1.74 6.13
CA GLN A 98 11.85 1.20 7.44
C GLN A 98 10.63 0.57 8.14
N ASN A 99 9.50 1.29 8.20
CA ASN A 99 8.27 0.75 8.79
C ASN A 99 7.79 -0.53 8.08
N THR A 100 7.86 -0.55 6.75
CA THR A 100 7.42 -1.71 5.95
C THR A 100 8.32 -2.92 6.18
N VAL A 101 9.63 -2.72 6.20
CA VAL A 101 10.61 -3.79 6.50
C VAL A 101 10.37 -4.34 7.90
N TYR A 102 10.24 -3.45 8.90
CA TYR A 102 10.03 -3.84 10.29
C TYR A 102 8.75 -4.67 10.48
N LEU A 103 7.62 -4.18 9.98
CA LEU A 103 6.34 -4.88 10.07
C LEU A 103 6.38 -6.24 9.36
N THR A 104 7.00 -6.29 8.19
CA THR A 104 7.13 -7.55 7.44
C THR A 104 7.98 -8.56 8.22
N GLN A 105 9.08 -8.13 8.84
CA GLN A 105 9.92 -9.01 9.67
C GLN A 105 9.20 -9.55 10.89
N LEU A 106 8.29 -8.78 11.50
CA LEU A 106 7.45 -9.24 12.61
C LEU A 106 6.38 -10.26 12.17
N ALA A 107 5.87 -10.13 10.94
CA ALA A 107 4.86 -11.05 10.40
C ALA A 107 5.44 -12.40 9.97
N LEU A 108 6.66 -12.42 9.44
CA LEU A 108 7.28 -13.61 8.85
C LEU A 108 7.34 -14.84 9.77
N PRO A 109 7.73 -14.75 11.06
CA PRO A 109 7.82 -15.95 11.91
C PRO A 109 6.51 -16.72 12.04
N GLY A 110 5.36 -16.00 12.13
CA GLY A 110 4.04 -16.62 12.15
C GLY A 110 3.72 -17.32 10.83
N MET A 111 3.94 -16.63 9.70
CA MET A 111 3.72 -17.19 8.37
C MET A 111 4.60 -18.41 8.11
N GLN A 112 5.86 -18.38 8.51
CA GLN A 112 6.80 -19.51 8.38
C GLN A 112 6.36 -20.70 9.22
N LYS A 113 5.94 -20.49 10.46
CA LYS A 113 5.42 -21.54 11.34
C LYS A 113 4.17 -22.20 10.75
N ASN A 114 3.27 -21.42 10.18
CA ASN A 114 2.01 -21.90 9.59
C ASN A 114 2.20 -22.46 8.17
N LYS A 115 3.38 -22.30 7.56
CA LYS A 115 3.63 -22.64 6.15
C LYS A 115 2.62 -22.00 5.20
N PHE A 116 2.22 -20.78 5.53
CA PHE A 116 1.30 -19.97 4.75
C PHE A 116 1.56 -18.47 5.01
N GLY A 117 1.68 -17.70 3.95
CA GLY A 117 1.77 -16.25 4.04
C GLY A 117 1.51 -15.56 2.71
N ARG A 118 0.89 -14.38 2.78
CA ARG A 118 0.62 -13.54 1.61
C ARG A 118 1.02 -12.10 1.93
N ILE A 119 2.06 -11.61 1.28
CA ILE A 119 2.58 -10.24 1.47
C ILE A 119 2.30 -9.44 0.21
N ILE A 120 1.47 -8.41 0.34
CA ILE A 120 1.07 -7.52 -0.75
C ILE A 120 1.60 -6.14 -0.46
N ASN A 121 2.49 -5.63 -1.31
CA ASN A 121 3.06 -4.31 -1.18
C ASN A 121 2.37 -3.32 -2.13
N VAL A 122 1.80 -2.25 -1.59
CA VAL A 122 1.21 -1.16 -2.37
C VAL A 122 2.29 -0.17 -2.75
N ALA A 123 2.67 -0.15 -4.02
CA ALA A 123 3.66 0.76 -4.57
C ALA A 123 3.01 1.78 -5.54
N SER A 124 3.77 2.26 -6.49
CA SER A 124 3.34 3.23 -7.49
C SER A 124 3.92 2.85 -8.85
N LYS A 125 3.23 3.14 -9.95
CA LYS A 125 3.75 3.03 -11.30
C LYS A 125 5.07 3.81 -11.50
N TYR A 126 5.27 4.88 -10.72
CA TYR A 126 6.47 5.71 -10.76
C TYR A 126 7.75 5.02 -10.25
N VAL A 127 7.65 3.78 -9.79
CA VAL A 127 8.80 2.90 -9.57
C VAL A 127 9.53 2.57 -10.88
N LYS A 128 8.79 2.39 -11.98
CA LYS A 128 9.33 2.05 -13.31
C LYS A 128 9.40 3.25 -14.27
N GLN A 129 8.56 4.24 -14.07
CA GLN A 129 8.54 5.51 -14.83
C GLN A 129 8.66 6.68 -13.83
N PRO A 130 9.87 7.02 -13.35
CA PRO A 130 10.05 8.05 -12.32
C PRO A 130 9.46 9.39 -12.74
N SER A 131 8.72 10.00 -11.82
CA SER A 131 8.22 11.37 -11.97
C SER A 131 9.22 12.33 -11.32
N ASP A 132 9.55 13.41 -11.99
CA ASP A 132 10.43 14.49 -11.50
C ASP A 132 9.85 15.21 -10.26
N TYR A 133 8.54 15.11 -10.05
CA TYR A 133 7.81 15.75 -8.97
C TYR A 133 7.56 14.86 -7.74
N LEU A 134 7.76 13.55 -7.85
CA LEU A 134 7.51 12.57 -6.79
C LEU A 134 8.79 11.84 -6.37
N VAL A 135 9.92 12.57 -6.36
CA VAL A 135 11.24 11.96 -6.22
C VAL A 135 11.41 11.14 -4.94
N LEU A 136 10.92 11.61 -3.79
CA LEU A 136 10.99 10.88 -2.52
C LEU A 136 10.22 9.55 -2.61
N SER A 137 9.03 9.58 -3.22
CA SER A 137 8.22 8.38 -3.43
C SER A 137 8.88 7.40 -4.40
N ASN A 138 9.39 7.89 -5.53
CA ASN A 138 10.05 7.06 -6.55
C ASN A 138 11.23 6.30 -5.92
N THR A 139 12.11 7.04 -5.23
CA THR A 139 13.37 6.52 -4.66
C THR A 139 13.09 5.46 -3.58
N MET A 140 12.21 5.75 -2.63
CA MET A 140 11.97 4.82 -1.52
C MET A 140 11.15 3.62 -1.96
N ARG A 141 10.21 3.80 -2.88
CA ARG A 141 9.40 2.68 -3.35
C ARG A 141 10.16 1.73 -4.27
N ILE A 142 11.13 2.20 -5.09
CA ILE A 142 11.96 1.28 -5.89
C ILE A 142 12.89 0.46 -5.00
N ALA A 143 13.46 1.07 -3.95
CA ALA A 143 14.25 0.35 -2.96
C ALA A 143 13.41 -0.76 -2.29
N LEU A 144 12.17 -0.43 -1.88
CA LEU A 144 11.26 -1.40 -1.28
C LEU A 144 10.87 -2.51 -2.25
N VAL A 145 10.57 -2.21 -3.52
CA VAL A 145 10.27 -3.22 -4.55
C VAL A 145 11.44 -4.18 -4.74
N SER A 146 12.67 -3.68 -4.77
CA SER A 146 13.87 -4.50 -4.86
C SER A 146 14.02 -5.43 -3.66
N TRP A 147 13.81 -4.91 -2.45
CA TRP A 147 13.84 -5.72 -1.22
C TRP A 147 12.75 -6.79 -1.21
N MET A 148 11.52 -6.44 -1.56
CA MET A 148 10.38 -7.38 -1.66
C MET A 148 10.66 -8.50 -2.68
N LYS A 149 11.29 -8.16 -3.82
CA LYS A 149 11.69 -9.16 -4.83
C LYS A 149 12.73 -10.14 -4.28
N THR A 150 13.68 -9.65 -3.51
CA THR A 150 14.69 -10.51 -2.86
C THR A 150 14.02 -11.41 -1.82
N LEU A 151 13.17 -10.84 -0.96
CA LEU A 151 12.42 -11.58 0.06
C LEU A 151 11.57 -12.69 -0.56
N SER A 152 10.89 -12.42 -1.67
CA SER A 152 10.02 -13.41 -2.34
C SER A 152 10.74 -14.72 -2.67
N LYS A 153 12.03 -14.64 -3.07
CA LYS A 153 12.84 -15.82 -3.38
C LYS A 153 13.25 -16.60 -2.13
N MET A 154 13.42 -15.91 -1.01
CA MET A 154 13.87 -16.52 0.24
C MET A 154 12.76 -17.30 0.93
N VAL A 155 11.50 -16.86 0.80
CA VAL A 155 10.37 -17.42 1.55
C VAL A 155 9.42 -18.28 0.71
N ALA A 156 9.64 -18.36 -0.60
CA ALA A 156 8.75 -19.09 -1.52
C ALA A 156 8.59 -20.58 -1.18
N SER A 157 9.65 -21.26 -0.74
CA SER A 157 9.61 -22.67 -0.34
C SER A 157 8.76 -22.94 0.90
N GLU A 158 8.38 -21.88 1.61
CA GLU A 158 7.55 -21.93 2.81
C GLU A 158 6.09 -21.60 2.53
N ASN A 159 5.67 -21.61 1.26
CA ASN A 159 4.33 -21.21 0.80
C ASN A 159 3.98 -19.76 1.17
N ILE A 160 4.98 -18.88 1.18
CA ILE A 160 4.80 -17.45 1.41
C ILE A 160 5.02 -16.73 0.09
N THR A 161 4.00 -16.01 -0.40
CA THR A 161 4.11 -15.18 -1.60
C THR A 161 4.30 -13.71 -1.25
N VAL A 162 5.11 -13.02 -2.05
CA VAL A 162 5.40 -11.59 -1.88
C VAL A 162 5.22 -10.90 -3.22
N ASN A 163 4.19 -10.08 -3.36
CA ASN A 163 3.88 -9.40 -4.61
C ASN A 163 3.72 -7.89 -4.40
N THR A 164 4.07 -7.12 -5.41
CA THR A 164 3.93 -5.65 -5.42
C THR A 164 2.93 -5.21 -6.46
N VAL A 165 1.99 -4.35 -6.07
CA VAL A 165 1.03 -3.72 -6.98
C VAL A 165 1.48 -2.29 -7.27
N LEU A 166 1.67 -1.97 -8.54
CA LEU A 166 1.99 -0.61 -9.02
C LEU A 166 0.69 0.14 -9.26
N THR A 167 0.38 1.05 -8.35
CA THR A 167 -0.88 1.79 -8.33
C THR A 167 -0.88 2.90 -9.38
N GLY A 168 -1.90 2.94 -10.21
CA GLY A 168 -2.22 4.05 -11.11
C GLY A 168 -3.09 5.12 -10.46
N LEU A 169 -4.02 5.69 -11.22
CA LEU A 169 -4.97 6.69 -10.75
C LEU A 169 -6.20 5.99 -10.17
N PHE A 170 -6.46 6.17 -8.87
CA PHE A 170 -7.64 5.64 -8.18
C PHE A 170 -8.44 6.78 -7.54
N ASP A 171 -9.77 6.70 -7.56
CA ASP A 171 -10.65 7.69 -6.93
C ASP A 171 -10.54 7.63 -5.40
N THR A 172 -9.67 8.43 -4.85
CA THR A 172 -9.34 8.48 -3.42
C THR A 172 -9.11 9.92 -2.97
N GLU A 173 -9.21 10.17 -1.66
CA GLU A 173 -8.88 11.49 -1.09
C GLU A 173 -7.46 11.95 -1.46
N ARG A 174 -6.49 11.04 -1.53
CA ARG A 174 -5.13 11.36 -1.96
C ARG A 174 -5.12 11.86 -3.41
N MET A 175 -5.93 11.26 -4.27
CA MET A 175 -6.00 11.65 -5.68
C MET A 175 -6.63 13.03 -5.84
N LYS A 176 -7.66 13.34 -5.04
CA LYS A 176 -8.27 14.68 -5.00
C LYS A 176 -7.23 15.73 -4.63
N SER A 177 -6.40 15.50 -3.63
CA SER A 177 -5.32 16.44 -3.28
C SER A 177 -4.31 16.62 -4.43
N LEU A 178 -3.97 15.58 -5.17
CA LEU A 178 -3.07 15.71 -6.33
C LEU A 178 -3.70 16.51 -7.47
N TYR A 179 -5.01 16.37 -7.70
CA TYR A 179 -5.71 17.21 -8.66
C TYR A 179 -5.70 18.68 -8.24
N THR A 180 -5.92 18.97 -6.95
CA THR A 180 -5.87 20.35 -6.41
C THR A 180 -4.46 20.93 -6.56
N ASP A 181 -3.43 20.22 -6.13
CA ASP A 181 -2.02 20.65 -6.28
C ASP A 181 -1.67 20.93 -7.76
N SER A 182 -2.16 20.08 -8.66
CA SER A 182 -1.93 20.25 -10.10
C SER A 182 -2.67 21.47 -10.69
N ALA A 183 -3.92 21.68 -10.27
CA ALA A 183 -4.73 22.81 -10.69
C ALA A 183 -4.09 24.13 -10.28
N GLU A 184 -3.67 24.25 -9.03
CA GLU A 184 -2.99 25.43 -8.49
C GLU A 184 -1.68 25.75 -9.23
N LYS A 185 -0.83 24.72 -9.46
CA LYS A 185 0.45 24.91 -10.16
C LYS A 185 0.33 25.31 -11.61
N GLN A 186 -0.67 24.79 -12.29
CA GLN A 186 -0.91 25.07 -13.71
C GLN A 186 -1.84 26.26 -13.93
N ASN A 187 -2.40 26.85 -12.86
CA ASN A 187 -3.40 27.91 -12.89
C ASN A 187 -4.60 27.55 -13.79
N ILE A 188 -5.14 26.35 -13.61
CA ILE A 188 -6.31 25.81 -14.29
C ILE A 188 -7.38 25.38 -13.30
N SER A 189 -8.59 25.08 -13.77
CA SER A 189 -9.65 24.56 -12.90
C SER A 189 -9.34 23.15 -12.39
N LEU A 190 -9.93 22.78 -11.24
CA LEU A 190 -9.81 21.43 -10.67
C LEU A 190 -10.31 20.36 -11.65
N GLU A 191 -11.43 20.64 -12.33
CA GLU A 191 -12.01 19.69 -13.30
C GLU A 191 -11.10 19.53 -14.52
N GLU A 192 -10.48 20.59 -14.99
CA GLU A 192 -9.52 20.53 -16.08
C GLU A 192 -8.25 19.76 -15.68
N ALA A 193 -7.71 19.97 -14.48
CA ALA A 193 -6.57 19.22 -13.96
C ALA A 193 -6.89 17.72 -13.85
N LYS A 194 -8.07 17.38 -13.34
CA LYS A 194 -8.58 16.02 -13.27
C LYS A 194 -8.70 15.39 -14.66
N GLN A 195 -9.35 16.10 -15.59
CA GLN A 195 -9.55 15.58 -16.97
C GLN A 195 -8.22 15.34 -17.66
N ARG A 196 -7.26 16.27 -17.58
CA ARG A 196 -5.92 16.09 -18.15
C ARG A 196 -5.20 14.84 -17.61
N MET A 197 -5.33 14.54 -16.31
CA MET A 197 -4.75 13.33 -15.74
C MET A 197 -5.47 12.07 -16.23
N LEU A 198 -6.80 12.10 -16.32
CA LEU A 198 -7.58 10.97 -16.83
C LEU A 198 -7.33 10.71 -18.32
N ASP A 199 -7.10 11.75 -19.10
CA ASP A 199 -6.81 11.63 -20.54
C ASP A 199 -5.48 10.90 -20.83
N GLN A 200 -4.55 10.94 -19.87
CA GLN A 200 -3.30 10.15 -19.96
C GLN A 200 -3.51 8.65 -19.71
N THR A 201 -4.67 8.27 -19.16
CA THR A 201 -4.98 6.87 -18.86
C THR A 201 -5.79 6.29 -20.02
N PRO A 202 -5.36 5.21 -20.70
CA PRO A 202 -6.08 4.64 -21.85
C PRO A 202 -7.54 4.31 -21.57
N ILE A 203 -7.85 3.82 -20.35
CA ILE A 203 -9.24 3.51 -19.95
C ILE A 203 -10.10 4.77 -19.67
N LYS A 204 -9.52 5.98 -19.71
CA LYS A 204 -10.19 7.29 -19.58
C LYS A 204 -10.99 7.50 -18.29
N ARG A 205 -10.68 6.77 -17.23
CA ARG A 205 -11.26 6.94 -15.91
C ARG A 205 -10.25 6.61 -14.80
N ALA A 206 -10.52 7.08 -13.60
CA ALA A 206 -9.86 6.55 -12.40
C ALA A 206 -10.35 5.13 -12.09
N GLY A 207 -9.50 4.31 -11.51
CA GLY A 207 -9.89 3.04 -10.92
C GLY A 207 -10.77 3.28 -9.69
N LYS A 208 -11.76 2.43 -9.49
CA LYS A 208 -12.55 2.41 -8.26
C LYS A 208 -11.75 1.74 -7.16
N PRO A 209 -11.80 2.21 -5.90
CA PRO A 209 -11.09 1.56 -4.79
C PRO A 209 -11.38 0.07 -4.66
N GLU A 210 -12.61 -0.38 -5.00
CA GLU A 210 -13.03 -1.78 -4.96
C GLU A 210 -12.24 -2.64 -5.97
N GLU A 211 -11.88 -2.10 -7.14
CA GLU A 211 -11.05 -2.81 -8.13
C GLU A 211 -9.66 -3.14 -7.57
N TYR A 212 -9.17 -2.32 -6.63
CA TYR A 212 -7.95 -2.62 -5.89
C TYR A 212 -8.18 -3.74 -4.87
N GLY A 213 -9.31 -3.71 -4.18
CA GLY A 213 -9.73 -4.76 -3.24
C GLY A 213 -9.78 -6.14 -3.91
N TYR A 214 -10.36 -6.23 -5.10
CA TYR A 214 -10.47 -7.48 -5.87
C TYR A 214 -9.10 -8.07 -6.22
N LEU A 215 -8.16 -7.25 -6.71
CA LEU A 215 -6.81 -7.73 -6.98
C LEU A 215 -6.09 -8.15 -5.70
N ALA A 216 -6.22 -7.39 -4.62
CA ALA A 216 -5.62 -7.74 -3.33
C ALA A 216 -6.19 -9.07 -2.80
N ALA A 217 -7.49 -9.28 -2.91
CA ALA A 217 -8.15 -10.53 -2.50
C ALA A 217 -7.66 -11.73 -3.34
N PHE A 218 -7.53 -11.56 -4.66
CA PHE A 218 -6.94 -12.58 -5.52
C PHE A 218 -5.52 -12.93 -5.09
N LEU A 219 -4.66 -11.92 -4.88
CA LEU A 219 -3.26 -12.13 -4.46
C LEU A 219 -3.15 -12.75 -3.05
N ALA A 220 -4.15 -12.55 -2.19
CA ALA A 220 -4.21 -13.15 -0.85
C ALA A 220 -4.73 -14.59 -0.85
N SER A 221 -5.38 -15.03 -1.92
CA SER A 221 -6.00 -16.35 -2.02
C SER A 221 -5.04 -17.46 -2.47
N ASP A 222 -5.49 -18.70 -2.38
CA ASP A 222 -4.78 -19.87 -2.93
C ASP A 222 -4.74 -19.90 -4.46
N LEU A 223 -5.64 -19.16 -5.12
CA LEU A 223 -5.64 -19.01 -6.58
C LEU A 223 -4.36 -18.34 -7.10
N ALA A 224 -3.70 -17.54 -6.26
CA ALA A 224 -2.43 -16.87 -6.57
C ALA A 224 -1.19 -17.56 -5.96
N ALA A 225 -1.31 -18.80 -5.47
CA ALA A 225 -0.23 -19.49 -4.74
C ALA A 225 1.06 -19.67 -5.57
N TYR A 226 0.97 -19.72 -6.90
CA TYR A 226 2.14 -19.80 -7.78
C TYR A 226 2.67 -18.44 -8.24
N LEU A 227 2.05 -17.34 -7.79
CA LEU A 227 2.42 -15.97 -8.14
C LEU A 227 3.22 -15.34 -7.00
N THR A 228 4.54 -15.25 -7.14
CA THR A 228 5.41 -14.59 -6.15
C THR A 228 6.51 -13.78 -6.82
N GLY A 229 6.95 -12.69 -6.18
CA GLY A 229 7.97 -11.80 -6.69
C GLY A 229 7.53 -10.98 -7.90
N ALA A 230 6.24 -10.91 -8.18
CA ALA A 230 5.69 -10.12 -9.26
C ALA A 230 5.56 -8.64 -8.90
N THR A 231 5.68 -7.82 -9.94
CA THR A 231 5.40 -6.38 -9.89
C THR A 231 4.28 -6.10 -10.89
N ILE A 232 3.07 -5.89 -10.38
CA ILE A 232 1.82 -5.94 -11.15
C ILE A 232 1.28 -4.51 -11.33
N PRO A 233 1.24 -3.95 -12.55
CA PRO A 233 0.57 -2.68 -12.80
C PRO A 233 -0.96 -2.83 -12.66
N LEU A 234 -1.56 -1.91 -11.90
CA LEU A 234 -3.01 -1.74 -11.79
C LEU A 234 -3.32 -0.26 -12.05
N ASP A 235 -3.34 0.13 -13.32
CA ASP A 235 -3.24 1.53 -13.73
C ASP A 235 -4.07 1.92 -14.97
N GLY A 236 -4.94 1.04 -15.42
CA GLY A 236 -5.81 1.29 -16.58
C GLY A 236 -5.04 1.46 -17.90
N GLY A 237 -3.86 0.85 -18.01
CA GLY A 237 -2.99 0.93 -19.18
C GLY A 237 -2.14 2.20 -19.25
N HIS A 238 -2.01 2.94 -18.14
CA HIS A 238 -1.29 4.23 -18.13
C HIS A 238 0.22 4.08 -18.34
N SER A 239 0.80 2.99 -17.86
CA SER A 239 2.25 2.78 -17.94
C SER A 239 2.70 2.30 -19.33
N ASP A 240 3.83 2.82 -19.83
CA ASP A 240 4.41 2.46 -21.13
C ASP A 240 5.44 1.31 -21.02
N PHE A 241 5.74 0.85 -19.82
CA PHE A 241 6.67 -0.26 -19.63
C PHE A 241 5.99 -1.63 -19.75
N ILE A 242 6.74 -2.60 -20.19
CA ILE A 242 6.38 -4.02 -20.29
C ILE A 242 6.93 -4.78 -19.07
#